data_9e5ca793a797b7a11e09a356eebe010e
#
_entry.id   9e5ca793a797b7a11e09a356eebe010e
#
_cell.length_a   1.000
_cell.length_b   1.000
_cell.length_c   1.000
_cell.angle_alpha   90.00
_cell.angle_beta   90.00
_cell.angle_gamma   90.00
#
_symmetry.space_group_name_H-M   'P 1'
#
loop_
_entity.id
_entity.type
_entity.pdbx_description
1 polymer ?
#
loop_
_entity_poly.entity_id
_entity_poly.type
_entity_poly.pdbx_seq_one_letter_code
_entity_poly.pdbx_strand_id
1 'polypeptide(L)'
;MKFFPRESGVLLHITSLPGPYGLGDIGPEAFHFVDVLHEMGQSLWQILPLGDTGSSICPYITVSTFANNPLLISLDGLIDEGYLHKDDLKKIQSYSSDRVDYQKVYDDRYKILDTACTNFIKSSSAETQQRFDAFCKENEYWLSEYILFQTLKKLNNDQHWITWQPRHDLVGEDIIKENNVFIQKLKIQQFLFIEQWQKLKTYANQKGIRFVGDIPIYVAHDSVDVWANPELFKLDEHGKIKYQSGCPPDFFNAKGQEWGHPGYNWK
;
A
#
# COMPACT_ATOMS: atom_id res chain seq x y z
N MET A 1 -2.89 9.64 36.92
CA MET A 1 -3.31 8.80 35.79
C MET A 1 -4.08 9.71 34.83
N LYS A 2 -3.60 9.91 33.61
CA LYS A 2 -4.44 10.58 32.59
C LYS A 2 -5.44 9.53 32.08
N PHE A 3 -6.69 9.65 32.51
CA PHE A 3 -7.75 8.85 31.92
C PHE A 3 -7.94 9.29 30.46
N PHE A 4 -7.91 8.35 29.53
CA PHE A 4 -8.34 8.63 28.18
C PHE A 4 -9.83 9.01 28.22
N PRO A 5 -10.24 10.09 27.54
CA PRO A 5 -11.66 10.43 27.44
C PRO A 5 -12.41 9.25 26.79
N ARG A 6 -13.67 9.03 27.19
CA ARG A 6 -14.51 8.07 26.48
C ARG A 6 -14.87 8.66 25.12
N GLU A 7 -14.57 7.91 24.09
CA GLU A 7 -14.80 8.31 22.70
C GLU A 7 -15.46 7.17 21.94
N SER A 8 -16.14 7.51 20.86
CA SER A 8 -16.75 6.55 19.95
C SER A 8 -16.26 6.76 18.53
N GLY A 9 -16.30 5.72 17.73
CA GLY A 9 -15.88 5.76 16.34
C GLY A 9 -16.41 4.60 15.53
N VAL A 10 -16.08 4.59 14.26
CA VAL A 10 -16.45 3.54 13.32
C VAL A 10 -15.19 2.89 12.77
N LEU A 11 -15.18 1.55 12.73
CA LEU A 11 -14.21 0.78 11.99
C LEU A 11 -14.75 0.57 10.58
N LEU A 12 -14.09 1.18 9.60
CA LEU A 12 -14.37 0.98 8.17
C LEU A 12 -13.08 1.15 7.39
N HIS A 13 -12.64 0.09 6.72
CA HIS A 13 -11.46 0.19 5.86
C HIS A 13 -11.78 1.04 4.62
N ILE A 14 -10.82 1.84 4.16
CA ILE A 14 -11.00 2.77 3.04
C ILE A 14 -11.51 2.05 1.78
N THR A 15 -11.04 0.83 1.51
CA THR A 15 -11.51 0.03 0.37
C THR A 15 -12.98 -0.32 0.39
N SER A 16 -13.65 -0.22 1.55
CA SER A 16 -15.08 -0.49 1.72
C SER A 16 -15.96 0.75 1.49
N LEU A 17 -15.37 1.91 1.26
CA LEU A 17 -16.11 3.08 0.84
C LEU A 17 -16.69 2.87 -0.56
N PRO A 18 -17.88 3.44 -0.86
CA PRO A 18 -18.39 3.42 -2.21
C PRO A 18 -17.49 4.19 -3.16
N GLY A 19 -17.60 3.97 -4.45
CA GLY A 19 -16.85 4.71 -5.45
C GLY A 19 -17.04 4.17 -6.85
N PRO A 20 -16.85 5.00 -7.87
CA PRO A 20 -17.11 4.62 -9.26
C PRO A 20 -16.03 3.71 -9.87
N TYR A 21 -14.90 3.51 -9.17
CA TYR A 21 -13.71 2.86 -9.73
C TYR A 21 -13.45 1.48 -9.12
N GLY A 22 -14.50 0.81 -8.64
CA GLY A 22 -14.49 -0.58 -8.21
C GLY A 22 -13.91 -0.86 -6.83
N LEU A 23 -13.26 0.12 -6.20
CA LEU A 23 -12.67 0.04 -4.87
C LEU A 23 -12.73 1.44 -4.25
N GLY A 24 -13.03 1.52 -2.94
CA GLY A 24 -12.90 2.76 -2.19
C GLY A 24 -11.44 3.22 -2.12
N ASP A 25 -11.23 4.53 -2.17
CA ASP A 25 -9.89 5.15 -2.15
C ASP A 25 -9.85 6.43 -1.31
N ILE A 26 -8.69 7.09 -1.27
CA ILE A 26 -8.47 8.35 -0.51
C ILE A 26 -9.05 9.55 -1.30
N GLY A 27 -10.23 9.36 -1.89
CA GLY A 27 -10.90 10.33 -2.73
C GLY A 27 -12.13 10.97 -2.08
N PRO A 28 -13.01 11.55 -2.89
CA PRO A 28 -14.18 12.31 -2.42
C PRO A 28 -15.02 11.58 -1.38
N GLU A 29 -15.21 10.26 -1.54
CA GLU A 29 -16.03 9.47 -0.60
C GLU A 29 -15.35 9.31 0.77
N ALA A 30 -14.03 9.33 0.84
CA ALA A 30 -13.32 9.34 2.12
C ALA A 30 -13.49 10.67 2.86
N PHE A 31 -13.47 11.79 2.16
CA PHE A 31 -13.78 13.11 2.73
C PHE A 31 -15.24 13.19 3.17
N HIS A 32 -16.16 12.73 2.34
CA HIS A 32 -17.59 12.66 2.70
C HIS A 32 -17.81 11.79 3.95
N PHE A 33 -17.14 10.65 4.07
CA PHE A 33 -17.24 9.81 5.26
C PHE A 33 -16.75 10.50 6.53
N VAL A 34 -15.73 11.34 6.45
CA VAL A 34 -15.30 12.21 7.56
C VAL A 34 -16.44 13.15 7.97
N ASP A 35 -17.14 13.77 7.00
CA ASP A 35 -18.29 14.65 7.30
C ASP A 35 -19.41 13.86 7.98
N VAL A 36 -19.74 12.67 7.48
CA VAL A 36 -20.76 11.78 8.10
C VAL A 36 -20.37 11.44 9.54
N LEU A 37 -19.10 11.09 9.80
CA LEU A 37 -18.63 10.80 11.16
C LEU A 37 -18.78 12.02 12.08
N HIS A 38 -18.42 13.19 11.58
CA HIS A 38 -18.57 14.44 12.33
C HIS A 38 -20.04 14.74 12.66
N GLU A 39 -20.95 14.62 11.69
CA GLU A 39 -22.40 14.81 11.86
C GLU A 39 -23.01 13.80 12.83
N MET A 40 -22.50 12.55 12.84
CA MET A 40 -22.91 11.52 13.79
C MET A 40 -22.31 11.69 15.19
N GLY A 41 -21.51 12.74 15.44
CA GLY A 41 -20.85 13.00 16.72
C GLY A 41 -19.75 11.97 17.07
N GLN A 42 -19.19 11.27 16.07
CA GLN A 42 -18.07 10.39 16.25
C GLN A 42 -16.77 11.18 16.34
N SER A 43 -15.74 10.61 16.95
CA SER A 43 -14.42 11.22 17.07
C SER A 43 -13.28 10.37 16.52
N LEU A 44 -13.58 9.10 16.18
CA LEU A 44 -12.58 8.15 15.70
C LEU A 44 -13.04 7.48 14.40
N TRP A 45 -12.09 7.35 13.47
CA TRP A 45 -12.18 6.47 12.32
C TRP A 45 -11.10 5.41 12.40
N GLN A 46 -11.48 4.16 12.69
CA GLN A 46 -10.54 3.05 12.70
C GLN A 46 -10.46 2.44 11.30
N ILE A 47 -9.23 2.22 10.85
CA ILE A 47 -8.92 1.62 9.54
C ILE A 47 -8.06 0.38 9.72
N LEU A 48 -8.07 -0.51 8.73
CA LEU A 48 -7.13 -1.62 8.62
C LEU A 48 -5.80 -1.13 8.03
N PRO A 49 -4.73 -1.96 8.00
CA PRO A 49 -3.44 -1.55 7.44
C PRO A 49 -3.55 -1.01 6.01
N LEU A 50 -2.82 0.06 5.72
CA LEU A 50 -2.78 0.73 4.41
C LEU A 50 -1.57 0.31 3.55
N GLY A 51 -0.83 -0.72 3.99
CA GLY A 51 0.38 -1.19 3.32
C GLY A 51 0.13 -1.77 1.93
N ASP A 52 1.16 -1.76 1.09
CA ASP A 52 1.14 -2.40 -0.21
C ASP A 52 0.98 -3.92 -0.06
N THR A 53 -0.12 -4.44 -0.56
CA THR A 53 -0.46 -5.88 -0.50
C THR A 53 -0.04 -6.64 -1.75
N GLY A 54 0.57 -5.97 -2.73
CA GLY A 54 0.81 -6.56 -4.04
C GLY A 54 -0.51 -7.06 -4.65
N SER A 55 -0.54 -8.31 -5.06
CA SER A 55 -1.75 -8.96 -5.59
C SER A 55 -2.67 -9.57 -4.51
N SER A 56 -2.30 -9.49 -3.23
CA SER A 56 -3.14 -9.99 -2.12
C SER A 56 -4.32 -9.06 -1.86
N ILE A 57 -5.47 -9.65 -1.51
CA ILE A 57 -6.66 -8.91 -1.06
C ILE A 57 -6.67 -8.70 0.45
N CYS A 58 -5.76 -9.33 1.19
CA CYS A 58 -5.71 -9.26 2.64
C CYS A 58 -4.82 -8.07 3.08
N PRO A 59 -5.34 -7.08 3.81
CA PRO A 59 -4.55 -5.92 4.22
C PRO A 59 -3.42 -6.26 5.21
N TYR A 60 -3.45 -7.45 5.79
CA TYR A 60 -2.39 -7.94 6.69
C TYR A 60 -1.27 -8.70 5.99
N ILE A 61 -1.41 -8.98 4.68
CA ILE A 61 -0.36 -9.59 3.86
C ILE A 61 0.25 -8.48 3.02
N THR A 62 1.29 -7.84 3.55
CA THR A 62 1.96 -6.71 2.88
C THR A 62 3.32 -7.12 2.34
N VAL A 63 3.69 -6.53 1.22
CA VAL A 63 5.01 -6.71 0.58
C VAL A 63 6.09 -5.83 1.23
N SER A 64 5.69 -4.89 2.08
CA SER A 64 6.57 -4.01 2.85
C SER A 64 5.83 -3.46 4.06
N THR A 65 6.53 -3.29 5.19
CA THR A 65 6.01 -2.63 6.39
C THR A 65 5.87 -1.11 6.23
N PHE A 66 6.55 -0.52 5.27
CA PHE A 66 6.61 0.94 5.06
C PHE A 66 5.84 1.40 3.83
N ALA A 67 5.87 0.62 2.74
CA ALA A 67 5.25 1.02 1.48
C ALA A 67 3.73 0.98 1.58
N ASN A 68 3.09 2.00 1.04
CA ASN A 68 1.64 2.16 1.03
C ASN A 68 1.02 1.53 -0.21
N ASN A 69 -0.24 1.12 -0.11
CA ASN A 69 -0.96 0.47 -1.20
C ASN A 69 -1.35 1.47 -2.30
N PRO A 70 -0.77 1.38 -3.51
CA PRO A 70 -1.08 2.29 -4.60
C PRO A 70 -2.54 2.25 -5.05
N LEU A 71 -3.26 1.15 -4.80
CA LEU A 71 -4.68 1.02 -5.13
C LEU A 71 -5.57 1.98 -4.33
N LEU A 72 -5.08 2.56 -3.23
CA LEU A 72 -5.81 3.55 -2.45
C LEU A 72 -5.63 4.99 -2.95
N ILE A 73 -4.76 5.23 -3.93
CA ILE A 73 -4.59 6.55 -4.52
C ILE A 73 -5.88 6.95 -5.24
N SER A 74 -6.43 8.12 -4.91
CA SER A 74 -7.63 8.64 -5.55
C SER A 74 -7.39 9.00 -7.01
N LEU A 75 -8.17 8.41 -7.89
CA LEU A 75 -8.11 8.75 -9.32
C LEU A 75 -8.72 10.13 -9.60
N ASP A 76 -9.76 10.53 -8.86
CA ASP A 76 -10.31 11.89 -8.95
C ASP A 76 -9.27 12.92 -8.49
N GLY A 77 -8.54 12.65 -7.39
CA GLY A 77 -7.45 13.50 -6.95
C GLY A 77 -6.35 13.67 -8.00
N LEU A 78 -6.05 12.62 -8.76
CA LEU A 78 -5.07 12.69 -9.88
C LEU A 78 -5.60 13.50 -11.07
N ILE A 79 -6.92 13.54 -11.30
CA ILE A 79 -7.54 14.43 -12.30
C ILE A 79 -7.42 15.89 -11.83
N ASP A 80 -7.76 16.17 -10.58
CA ASP A 80 -7.70 17.52 -10.01
C ASP A 80 -6.26 18.08 -10.03
N GLU A 81 -5.27 17.23 -9.87
CA GLU A 81 -3.84 17.57 -9.95
C GLU A 81 -3.30 17.62 -11.40
N GLY A 82 -4.12 17.27 -12.40
CA GLY A 82 -3.77 17.32 -13.82
C GLY A 82 -2.90 16.16 -14.31
N TYR A 83 -2.75 15.08 -13.52
CA TYR A 83 -2.00 13.89 -13.93
C TYR A 83 -2.85 12.87 -14.67
N LEU A 84 -4.19 13.01 -14.64
CA LEU A 84 -5.14 12.23 -15.42
C LEU A 84 -6.19 13.14 -16.06
N HIS A 85 -6.80 12.66 -17.14
CA HIS A 85 -8.00 13.23 -17.72
C HIS A 85 -9.21 12.32 -17.48
N LYS A 86 -10.42 12.88 -17.43
CA LYS A 86 -11.65 12.09 -17.26
C LYS A 86 -11.81 10.99 -18.32
N ASP A 87 -11.25 11.21 -19.51
CA ASP A 87 -11.27 10.24 -20.60
C ASP A 87 -10.42 9.00 -20.33
N ASP A 88 -9.37 9.12 -19.55
CA ASP A 88 -8.54 7.98 -19.13
C ASP A 88 -9.33 6.98 -18.28
N LEU A 89 -10.35 7.46 -17.56
CA LEU A 89 -11.18 6.65 -16.68
C LEU A 89 -12.38 5.99 -17.37
N LYS A 90 -12.71 6.34 -18.61
CA LYS A 90 -13.85 5.77 -19.34
C LYS A 90 -13.78 4.24 -19.48
N LYS A 91 -12.59 3.68 -19.48
CA LYS A 91 -12.35 2.23 -19.63
C LYS A 91 -12.65 1.43 -18.38
N ILE A 92 -12.77 2.09 -17.20
CA ILE A 92 -12.92 1.44 -15.89
C ILE A 92 -14.26 1.70 -15.21
N GLN A 93 -15.26 2.24 -15.93
CA GLN A 93 -16.55 2.65 -15.35
C GLN A 93 -17.58 1.54 -15.15
N SER A 94 -17.26 0.28 -15.40
CA SER A 94 -18.22 -0.84 -15.35
C SER A 94 -17.94 -1.81 -14.22
N TYR A 95 -17.84 -1.31 -12.99
CA TYR A 95 -17.71 -2.15 -11.80
C TYR A 95 -19.09 -2.41 -11.17
N SER A 96 -19.23 -3.59 -10.52
CA SER A 96 -20.38 -3.87 -9.69
C SER A 96 -20.43 -2.93 -8.48
N SER A 97 -21.64 -2.49 -8.10
CA SER A 97 -21.84 -1.73 -6.87
C SER A 97 -21.83 -2.61 -5.60
N ASP A 98 -21.94 -3.93 -5.75
CA ASP A 98 -22.19 -4.84 -4.64
C ASP A 98 -20.96 -5.59 -4.18
N ARG A 99 -19.99 -5.77 -5.08
CA ARG A 99 -18.78 -6.57 -4.83
C ARG A 99 -17.59 -6.00 -5.56
N VAL A 100 -16.42 -6.06 -4.90
CA VAL A 100 -15.14 -5.73 -5.50
C VAL A 100 -14.61 -6.93 -6.29
N ASP A 101 -14.37 -6.75 -7.57
CA ASP A 101 -13.56 -7.66 -8.38
C ASP A 101 -12.10 -7.21 -8.26
N TYR A 102 -11.40 -7.75 -7.27
CA TYR A 102 -10.04 -7.32 -6.93
C TYR A 102 -9.05 -7.51 -8.07
N GLN A 103 -9.14 -8.61 -8.83
CA GLN A 103 -8.22 -8.83 -9.95
C GLN A 103 -8.42 -7.79 -11.04
N LYS A 104 -9.67 -7.52 -11.41
CA LYS A 104 -9.99 -6.50 -12.41
C LYS A 104 -9.58 -5.10 -11.94
N VAL A 105 -9.87 -4.77 -10.67
CA VAL A 105 -9.48 -3.49 -10.07
C VAL A 105 -7.95 -3.34 -10.08
N TYR A 106 -7.22 -4.37 -9.68
CA TYR A 106 -5.77 -4.40 -9.69
C TYR A 106 -5.23 -4.08 -11.09
N ASP A 107 -5.64 -4.87 -12.09
CA ASP A 107 -5.15 -4.75 -13.47
C ASP A 107 -5.47 -3.37 -14.08
N ASP A 108 -6.66 -2.85 -13.83
CA ASP A 108 -7.13 -1.60 -14.43
C ASP A 108 -6.51 -0.38 -13.72
N ARG A 109 -6.48 -0.37 -12.38
CA ARG A 109 -5.92 0.77 -11.63
C ARG A 109 -4.42 0.93 -11.83
N TYR A 110 -3.66 -0.17 -11.88
CA TYR A 110 -2.22 -0.07 -12.16
C TYR A 110 -1.92 0.50 -13.55
N LYS A 111 -2.72 0.17 -14.59
CA LYS A 111 -2.59 0.79 -15.92
C LYS A 111 -2.84 2.31 -15.89
N ILE A 112 -3.82 2.73 -15.11
CA ILE A 112 -4.16 4.14 -14.96
C ILE A 112 -3.09 4.88 -14.14
N LEU A 113 -2.64 4.27 -13.04
CA LEU A 113 -1.55 4.82 -12.25
C LEU A 113 -0.25 4.94 -13.06
N ASP A 114 0.01 3.98 -13.97
CA ASP A 114 1.13 4.07 -14.90
C ASP A 114 1.04 5.30 -15.80
N THR A 115 -0.17 5.61 -16.30
CA THR A 115 -0.44 6.82 -17.07
C THR A 115 -0.23 8.07 -16.23
N ALA A 116 -0.78 8.11 -15.02
CA ALA A 116 -0.62 9.24 -14.10
C ALA A 116 0.85 9.50 -13.76
N CYS A 117 1.62 8.46 -13.44
CA CYS A 117 3.04 8.58 -13.17
C CYS A 117 3.83 9.09 -14.39
N THR A 118 3.45 8.64 -15.60
CA THR A 118 4.05 9.12 -16.85
C THR A 118 3.78 10.62 -17.06
N ASN A 119 2.57 11.07 -16.77
CA ASN A 119 2.20 12.48 -16.85
C ASN A 119 2.88 13.31 -15.74
N PHE A 120 2.99 12.78 -14.52
CA PHE A 120 3.75 13.42 -13.45
C PHE A 120 5.19 13.70 -13.87
N ILE A 121 5.89 12.72 -14.45
CA ILE A 121 7.27 12.88 -14.94
C ILE A 121 7.37 14.01 -15.98
N LYS A 122 6.34 14.17 -16.81
CA LYS A 122 6.35 15.15 -17.93
C LYS A 122 5.92 16.56 -17.51
N SER A 123 5.04 16.69 -16.53
CA SER A 123 4.27 17.93 -16.30
C SER A 123 4.21 18.40 -14.85
N SER A 124 4.87 17.73 -13.91
CA SER A 124 4.91 18.21 -12.50
C SER A 124 5.57 19.59 -12.41
N SER A 125 5.01 20.46 -11.59
CA SER A 125 5.59 21.77 -11.33
C SER A 125 6.94 21.67 -10.61
N ALA A 126 7.76 22.70 -10.69
CA ALA A 126 9.03 22.76 -9.97
C ALA A 126 8.84 22.61 -8.43
N GLU A 127 7.76 23.19 -7.89
CA GLU A 127 7.39 23.06 -6.48
C GLU A 127 7.03 21.60 -6.12
N THR A 128 6.23 20.94 -6.95
CA THR A 128 5.89 19.51 -6.75
C THR A 128 7.11 18.63 -6.85
N GLN A 129 8.00 18.89 -7.81
CA GLN A 129 9.25 18.16 -7.94
C GLN A 129 10.14 18.33 -6.70
N GLN A 130 10.20 19.51 -6.13
CA GLN A 130 10.95 19.81 -4.90
C GLN A 130 10.40 18.99 -3.70
N ARG A 131 9.05 18.91 -3.55
CA ARG A 131 8.43 18.05 -2.52
C ARG A 131 8.69 16.57 -2.76
N PHE A 132 8.64 16.12 -4.02
CA PHE A 132 8.94 14.75 -4.41
C PHE A 132 10.39 14.38 -4.07
N ASP A 133 11.34 15.25 -4.39
CA ASP A 133 12.76 15.01 -4.09
C ASP A 133 13.03 14.98 -2.58
N ALA A 134 12.37 15.87 -1.82
CA ALA A 134 12.42 15.86 -0.36
C ALA A 134 11.84 14.56 0.21
N PHE A 135 10.65 14.12 -0.28
CA PHE A 135 10.05 12.85 0.10
C PHE A 135 11.00 11.66 -0.17
N CYS A 136 11.59 11.60 -1.34
CA CYS A 136 12.53 10.53 -1.69
C CYS A 136 13.74 10.49 -0.76
N LYS A 137 14.28 11.65 -0.40
CA LYS A 137 15.42 11.78 0.50
C LYS A 137 15.07 11.38 1.94
N GLU A 138 13.93 11.87 2.45
CA GLU A 138 13.48 11.58 3.82
C GLU A 138 13.14 10.11 4.03
N ASN A 139 12.70 9.42 2.98
CA ASN A 139 12.27 8.03 3.01
C ASN A 139 13.29 7.06 2.41
N GLU A 140 14.50 7.50 2.09
CA GLU A 140 15.54 6.71 1.43
C GLU A 140 15.82 5.38 2.14
N TYR A 141 15.74 5.37 3.49
CA TYR A 141 16.07 4.23 4.35
C TYR A 141 15.19 2.98 4.13
N TRP A 142 13.97 3.14 3.60
CA TRP A 142 13.09 2.02 3.25
C TRP A 142 12.74 1.99 1.75
N LEU A 143 12.65 3.18 1.14
CA LEU A 143 12.20 3.33 -0.25
C LEU A 143 13.19 2.68 -1.23
N SER A 144 14.48 2.73 -0.93
CA SER A 144 15.53 2.14 -1.75
C SER A 144 15.42 0.61 -1.83
N GLU A 145 15.21 -0.06 -0.69
CA GLU A 145 15.03 -1.51 -0.64
C GLU A 145 13.71 -1.94 -1.29
N TYR A 146 12.62 -1.20 -1.04
CA TYR A 146 11.32 -1.46 -1.66
C TYR A 146 11.40 -1.39 -3.19
N ILE A 147 12.02 -0.34 -3.73
CA ILE A 147 12.19 -0.17 -5.17
C ILE A 147 13.03 -1.29 -5.77
N LEU A 148 14.10 -1.65 -5.10
CA LEU A 148 14.99 -2.71 -5.55
C LEU A 148 14.25 -4.05 -5.59
N PHE A 149 13.56 -4.40 -4.51
CA PHE A 149 12.75 -5.61 -4.42
C PHE A 149 11.70 -5.67 -5.53
N GLN A 150 10.92 -4.62 -5.73
CA GLN A 150 9.88 -4.55 -6.76
C GLN A 150 10.46 -4.64 -8.18
N THR A 151 11.64 -4.05 -8.40
CA THR A 151 12.33 -4.14 -9.69
C THR A 151 12.78 -5.58 -9.96
N LEU A 152 13.40 -6.23 -8.98
CA LEU A 152 13.82 -7.62 -9.08
C LEU A 152 12.63 -8.56 -9.24
N LYS A 153 11.53 -8.31 -8.53
CA LYS A 153 10.30 -9.08 -8.65
C LYS A 153 9.75 -9.04 -10.06
N LYS A 154 9.66 -7.85 -10.64
CA LYS A 154 9.28 -7.67 -12.05
C LYS A 154 10.20 -8.40 -13.02
N LEU A 155 11.52 -8.31 -12.84
CA LEU A 155 12.50 -8.99 -13.69
C LEU A 155 12.43 -10.52 -13.58
N ASN A 156 11.94 -11.04 -12.46
CA ASN A 156 11.72 -12.47 -12.21
C ASN A 156 10.25 -12.90 -12.42
N ASN A 157 9.47 -12.16 -13.23
CA ASN A 157 8.07 -12.49 -13.56
C ASN A 157 7.19 -12.67 -12.31
N ASP A 158 7.32 -11.82 -11.34
CA ASP A 158 6.61 -11.82 -10.05
C ASP A 158 6.76 -13.10 -9.22
N GLN A 159 7.77 -13.92 -9.52
CA GLN A 159 8.07 -15.12 -8.74
C GLN A 159 8.55 -14.74 -7.33
N HIS A 160 8.36 -15.69 -6.41
CA HIS A 160 8.80 -15.55 -5.02
C HIS A 160 10.33 -15.38 -4.93
N TRP A 161 10.80 -14.47 -4.08
CA TRP A 161 12.21 -14.08 -3.99
C TRP A 161 13.17 -15.27 -3.70
N ILE A 162 12.73 -16.33 -3.02
CA ILE A 162 13.56 -17.51 -2.77
C ILE A 162 13.96 -18.26 -4.04
N THR A 163 13.27 -18.00 -5.16
CA THR A 163 13.56 -18.61 -6.46
C THR A 163 14.47 -17.77 -7.32
N TRP A 164 14.76 -16.52 -6.91
CA TRP A 164 15.62 -15.63 -7.68
C TRP A 164 17.07 -16.13 -7.66
N GLN A 165 17.74 -16.07 -8.83
CA GLN A 165 19.18 -16.37 -8.97
C GLN A 165 20.01 -15.17 -8.50
N PRO A 166 21.26 -15.39 -8.08
CA PRO A 166 21.66 -15.08 -6.72
C PRO A 166 21.48 -13.59 -6.36
N ARG A 167 21.37 -13.38 -5.07
CA ARG A 167 21.13 -12.14 -4.31
C ARG A 167 21.95 -10.92 -4.76
N HIS A 168 21.52 -9.77 -4.25
CA HIS A 168 22.19 -8.45 -3.99
C HIS A 168 23.40 -8.04 -4.87
N ASP A 169 24.33 -8.95 -5.11
CA ASP A 169 25.61 -8.67 -5.81
C ASP A 169 25.43 -8.47 -7.32
N LEU A 170 24.23 -8.78 -7.86
CA LEU A 170 23.90 -8.62 -9.28
C LEU A 170 23.06 -7.38 -9.59
N VAL A 171 22.70 -6.58 -8.59
CA VAL A 171 22.04 -5.31 -8.86
C VAL A 171 23.12 -4.26 -9.15
N GLY A 172 23.79 -4.47 -10.29
CA GLY A 172 24.70 -3.48 -10.82
C GLY A 172 23.96 -2.19 -11.18
N GLU A 173 24.68 -1.09 -11.25
CA GLU A 173 24.16 0.20 -11.72
C GLU A 173 23.39 0.10 -13.04
N ASP A 174 23.67 -0.91 -13.85
CA ASP A 174 23.01 -1.15 -15.14
C ASP A 174 21.54 -1.55 -14.99
N ILE A 175 21.19 -2.42 -14.03
CA ILE A 175 19.77 -2.77 -13.78
C ILE A 175 18.96 -1.54 -13.35
N ILE A 176 19.54 -0.68 -12.51
CA ILE A 176 18.91 0.57 -12.09
C ILE A 176 18.71 1.51 -13.29
N LYS A 177 19.71 1.63 -14.15
CA LYS A 177 19.64 2.48 -15.35
C LYS A 177 18.60 1.98 -16.35
N GLU A 178 18.62 0.68 -16.64
CA GLU A 178 17.68 0.06 -17.59
C GLU A 178 16.22 0.12 -17.11
N ASN A 179 15.99 0.09 -15.80
CA ASN A 179 14.65 0.15 -15.19
C ASN A 179 14.29 1.53 -14.62
N ASN A 180 15.04 2.58 -14.92
CA ASN A 180 14.89 3.89 -14.31
C ASN A 180 13.45 4.43 -14.38
N VAL A 181 12.75 4.29 -15.51
CA VAL A 181 11.36 4.75 -15.65
C VAL A 181 10.42 3.99 -14.71
N PHE A 182 10.57 2.68 -14.58
CA PHE A 182 9.77 1.88 -13.64
C PHE A 182 10.06 2.28 -12.19
N ILE A 183 11.32 2.46 -11.85
CA ILE A 183 11.78 2.92 -10.54
C ILE A 183 11.17 4.29 -10.19
N GLN A 184 11.21 5.23 -11.11
CA GLN A 184 10.58 6.54 -10.91
C GLN A 184 9.09 6.42 -10.65
N LYS A 185 8.38 5.56 -11.39
CA LYS A 185 6.93 5.33 -11.20
C LYS A 185 6.62 4.76 -9.81
N LEU A 186 7.42 3.83 -9.29
CA LEU A 186 7.26 3.32 -7.92
C LEU A 186 7.39 4.43 -6.88
N LYS A 187 8.43 5.28 -7.02
CA LYS A 187 8.63 6.44 -6.12
C LYS A 187 7.45 7.41 -6.18
N ILE A 188 6.98 7.72 -7.39
CA ILE A 188 5.86 8.63 -7.60
C ILE A 188 4.57 8.09 -6.97
N GLN A 189 4.28 6.79 -7.10
CA GLN A 189 3.11 6.18 -6.47
C GLN A 189 3.15 6.36 -4.94
N GLN A 190 4.28 6.11 -4.31
CA GLN A 190 4.43 6.30 -2.86
C GLN A 190 4.27 7.76 -2.46
N PHE A 191 4.84 8.68 -3.21
CA PHE A 191 4.70 10.12 -3.00
C PHE A 191 3.24 10.58 -3.13
N LEU A 192 2.55 10.21 -4.22
CA LEU A 192 1.15 10.58 -4.47
C LEU A 192 0.22 10.05 -3.38
N PHE A 193 0.45 8.81 -2.91
CA PHE A 193 -0.29 8.27 -1.77
C PHE A 193 -0.13 9.15 -0.53
N ILE A 194 1.10 9.47 -0.17
CA ILE A 194 1.38 10.27 1.04
C ILE A 194 0.78 11.68 0.95
N GLU A 195 0.88 12.34 -0.21
CA GLU A 195 0.26 13.65 -0.42
C GLU A 195 -1.26 13.60 -0.21
N GLN A 196 -1.94 12.61 -0.78
CA GLN A 196 -3.39 12.45 -0.63
C GLN A 196 -3.77 12.04 0.79
N TRP A 197 -3.04 11.12 1.41
CA TRP A 197 -3.25 10.72 2.80
C TRP A 197 -3.12 11.88 3.78
N GLN A 198 -2.11 12.73 3.61
CA GLN A 198 -1.91 13.92 4.45
C GLN A 198 -3.08 14.91 4.30
N LYS A 199 -3.59 15.11 3.09
CA LYS A 199 -4.77 15.96 2.84
C LYS A 199 -6.00 15.42 3.59
N LEU A 200 -6.31 14.12 3.46
CA LEU A 200 -7.43 13.49 4.16
C LEU A 200 -7.27 13.55 5.68
N LYS A 201 -6.08 13.22 6.19
CA LYS A 201 -5.78 13.25 7.62
C LYS A 201 -5.92 14.66 8.20
N THR A 202 -5.43 15.66 7.49
CA THR A 202 -5.56 17.07 7.89
C THR A 202 -7.03 17.49 7.96
N TYR A 203 -7.80 17.15 6.93
CA TYR A 203 -9.24 17.43 6.88
C TYR A 203 -9.99 16.77 8.05
N ALA A 204 -9.75 15.48 8.27
CA ALA A 204 -10.38 14.75 9.37
C ALA A 204 -10.06 15.39 10.73
N ASN A 205 -8.80 15.75 10.98
CA ASN A 205 -8.39 16.39 12.22
C ASN A 205 -9.07 17.77 12.41
N GLN A 206 -9.25 18.55 11.34
CA GLN A 206 -9.98 19.83 11.40
C GLN A 206 -11.46 19.64 11.75
N LYS A 207 -12.05 18.50 11.40
CA LYS A 207 -13.41 18.09 11.77
C LYS A 207 -13.49 17.40 13.15
N GLY A 208 -12.38 17.27 13.87
CA GLY A 208 -12.32 16.60 15.16
C GLY A 208 -12.30 15.06 15.07
N ILE A 209 -12.11 14.50 13.86
CA ILE A 209 -11.99 13.06 13.65
C ILE A 209 -10.51 12.67 13.65
N ARG A 210 -10.15 11.66 14.46
CA ARG A 210 -8.81 11.08 14.52
C ARG A 210 -8.81 9.68 13.94
N PHE A 211 -7.78 9.35 13.17
CA PHE A 211 -7.58 7.99 12.70
C PHE A 211 -7.00 7.10 13.80
N VAL A 212 -7.57 5.90 13.94
CA VAL A 212 -6.97 4.77 14.64
C VAL A 212 -6.44 3.84 13.56
N GLY A 213 -5.13 3.82 13.39
CA GLY A 213 -4.44 2.97 12.42
C GLY A 213 -4.36 1.52 12.89
N ASP A 214 -3.86 0.68 12.01
CA ASP A 214 -3.54 -0.72 12.26
C ASP A 214 -2.25 -1.09 11.54
N ILE A 215 -1.54 -2.09 12.03
CA ILE A 215 -0.29 -2.58 11.44
C ILE A 215 -0.29 -4.12 11.38
N PRO A 216 0.26 -4.72 10.32
CA PRO A 216 0.56 -6.15 10.32
C PRO A 216 1.62 -6.47 11.37
N ILE A 217 1.31 -7.37 12.32
CA ILE A 217 2.29 -7.82 13.32
C ILE A 217 3.34 -8.73 12.68
N TYR A 218 2.92 -9.53 11.71
CA TYR A 218 3.79 -10.38 10.91
C TYR A 218 3.89 -9.85 9.49
N VAL A 219 5.04 -10.07 8.85
CA VAL A 219 5.26 -9.72 7.45
C VAL A 219 5.10 -10.93 6.55
N ALA A 220 4.71 -10.74 5.30
CA ALA A 220 4.65 -11.83 4.33
C ALA A 220 6.05 -12.39 4.07
N HIS A 221 6.15 -13.70 3.83
CA HIS A 221 7.42 -14.31 3.45
C HIS A 221 7.98 -13.70 2.14
N ASP A 222 7.10 -13.41 1.19
CA ASP A 222 7.45 -12.73 -0.07
C ASP A 222 7.33 -11.21 0.10
N SER A 223 8.20 -10.65 0.92
CA SER A 223 8.25 -9.21 1.24
C SER A 223 9.66 -8.67 1.22
N VAL A 224 9.74 -7.36 1.10
CA VAL A 224 10.99 -6.59 1.23
C VAL A 224 11.66 -6.88 2.57
N ASP A 225 10.87 -6.89 3.64
CA ASP A 225 11.35 -7.03 5.00
C ASP A 225 12.10 -8.36 5.20
N VAL A 226 11.54 -9.47 4.70
CA VAL A 226 12.16 -10.80 4.81
C VAL A 226 13.32 -10.96 3.82
N TRP A 227 13.18 -10.43 2.62
CA TRP A 227 14.21 -10.49 1.60
C TRP A 227 15.48 -9.70 1.98
N ALA A 228 15.30 -8.47 2.48
CA ALA A 228 16.42 -7.60 2.85
C ALA A 228 17.09 -8.01 4.17
N ASN A 229 16.30 -8.57 5.12
CA ASN A 229 16.79 -8.87 6.48
C ASN A 229 16.43 -10.32 6.90
N PRO A 230 16.84 -11.35 6.14
CA PRO A 230 16.44 -12.73 6.40
C PRO A 230 16.90 -13.26 7.76
N GLU A 231 17.96 -12.71 8.35
CA GLU A 231 18.48 -13.09 9.66
C GLU A 231 17.53 -12.72 10.82
N LEU A 232 16.61 -11.79 10.62
CA LEU A 232 15.59 -11.42 11.60
C LEU A 232 14.46 -12.45 11.70
N PHE A 233 14.43 -13.44 10.80
CA PHE A 233 13.35 -14.40 10.67
C PHE A 233 13.85 -15.84 10.83
N LYS A 234 12.97 -16.73 11.28
CA LYS A 234 13.25 -18.17 11.43
C LYS A 234 13.16 -18.89 10.09
N LEU A 235 14.18 -18.70 9.26
CA LEU A 235 14.33 -19.34 7.96
C LEU A 235 15.40 -20.45 8.01
N ASP A 236 15.32 -21.37 7.05
CA ASP A 236 16.39 -22.34 6.79
C ASP A 236 17.47 -21.75 5.86
N GLU A 237 18.49 -22.53 5.55
CA GLU A 237 19.60 -22.16 4.67
C GLU A 237 19.21 -21.86 3.22
N HIS A 238 17.98 -22.28 2.82
CA HIS A 238 17.40 -22.00 1.51
C HIS A 238 16.40 -20.86 1.53
N GLY A 239 16.26 -20.16 2.67
CA GLY A 239 15.29 -19.06 2.84
C GLY A 239 13.85 -19.53 3.09
N LYS A 240 13.59 -20.83 3.29
CA LYS A 240 12.25 -21.34 3.59
C LYS A 240 11.89 -21.17 5.05
N ILE A 241 10.60 -20.99 5.32
CA ILE A 241 10.09 -20.79 6.68
C ILE A 241 10.30 -22.06 7.51
N LYS A 242 10.96 -21.94 8.66
CA LYS A 242 11.06 -23.01 9.70
C LYS A 242 9.86 -23.03 10.64
N TYR A 243 9.37 -21.85 11.01
CA TYR A 243 8.22 -21.68 11.90
C TYR A 243 7.35 -20.57 11.35
N GLN A 244 6.11 -20.89 11.05
CA GLN A 244 5.14 -19.92 10.53
C GLN A 244 4.11 -19.52 11.58
N SER A 245 3.51 -18.35 11.40
CA SER A 245 2.37 -17.91 12.18
C SER A 245 1.11 -18.67 11.80
N GLY A 246 0.19 -18.78 12.73
CA GLY A 246 -1.07 -19.46 12.55
C GLY A 246 -1.84 -19.54 13.85
N CYS A 247 -2.98 -20.22 13.85
CA CYS A 247 -3.71 -20.56 15.06
C CYS A 247 -4.07 -22.05 15.10
N PRO A 248 -4.15 -22.62 16.32
CA PRO A 248 -4.58 -24.01 16.51
C PRO A 248 -6.04 -24.20 16.08
N PRO A 249 -6.51 -25.45 15.93
CA PRO A 249 -7.91 -25.74 15.69
C PRO A 249 -8.84 -25.06 16.69
N ASP A 250 -9.92 -24.50 16.17
CA ASP A 250 -10.95 -23.81 16.94
C ASP A 250 -12.37 -24.20 16.46
N PHE A 251 -13.38 -23.53 16.97
CA PHE A 251 -14.78 -23.78 16.56
C PHE A 251 -15.04 -23.47 15.10
N PHE A 252 -14.33 -22.51 14.49
CA PHE A 252 -14.53 -22.10 13.11
C PHE A 252 -13.71 -22.93 12.12
N ASN A 253 -12.57 -23.46 12.54
CA ASN A 253 -11.69 -24.29 11.70
C ASN A 253 -11.06 -25.43 12.48
N ALA A 254 -11.60 -26.65 12.28
CA ALA A 254 -11.13 -27.86 12.96
C ALA A 254 -9.69 -28.27 12.60
N LYS A 255 -9.07 -27.68 11.58
CA LYS A 255 -7.67 -27.92 11.19
C LYS A 255 -6.71 -26.81 11.66
N GLY A 256 -7.25 -25.73 12.26
CA GLY A 256 -6.48 -24.53 12.52
C GLY A 256 -6.21 -23.73 11.25
N GLN A 257 -5.34 -22.73 11.34
CA GLN A 257 -4.97 -21.88 10.20
C GLN A 257 -3.46 -21.73 10.15
N GLU A 258 -2.92 -21.75 8.94
CA GLU A 258 -1.53 -21.42 8.62
C GLU A 258 -1.54 -20.14 7.77
N TRP A 259 -0.84 -19.10 8.24
CA TRP A 259 -0.90 -17.78 7.58
C TRP A 259 0.30 -17.51 6.68
N GLY A 260 1.30 -18.39 6.68
CA GLY A 260 2.46 -18.29 5.77
C GLY A 260 3.44 -17.15 6.10
N HIS A 261 3.36 -16.57 7.31
CA HIS A 261 4.31 -15.58 7.75
C HIS A 261 5.44 -16.22 8.55
N PRO A 262 6.71 -15.87 8.32
CA PRO A 262 7.81 -16.40 9.10
C PRO A 262 7.78 -15.87 10.54
N GLY A 263 8.13 -16.74 11.51
CA GLY A 263 8.35 -16.30 12.88
C GLY A 263 9.61 -15.45 13.01
N TYR A 264 9.57 -14.47 13.93
CA TYR A 264 10.74 -13.63 14.22
C TYR A 264 11.82 -14.39 15.00
N ASN A 265 13.07 -14.07 14.73
CA ASN A 265 14.24 -14.61 15.41
C ASN A 265 14.63 -13.73 16.58
N TRP A 266 13.82 -13.76 17.64
CA TRP A 266 14.13 -13.05 18.88
C TRP A 266 15.36 -13.66 19.54
N LYS A 267 16.42 -12.88 19.71
CA LYS A 267 17.65 -13.24 20.45
C LYS A 267 17.90 -12.25 21.55
#